data_f7d46ab960ba863fd586f68d11351a6a
#
_entry.id   f7d46ab960ba863fd586f68d11351a6a
#
_cell.length_a   1.000
_cell.length_b   1.000
_cell.length_c   1.000
_cell.angle_alpha   90.00
_cell.angle_beta   90.00
_cell.angle_gamma   90.00
#
_symmetry.space_group_name_H-M   'P 1'
#
loop_
_entity.id
_entity.type
_entity.pdbx_description
1 polymer ?
#
loop_
_entity_poly.entity_id
_entity_poly.type
_entity_poly.pdbx_seq_one_letter_code
_entity_poly.pdbx_strand_id
1 'polypeptide(L)'
;MAEARRVLITGASSGIGRHAARRMEQEGHRLTLICRNHQRAAETLDWIDPTTRVLEADLADLEQVDTLCATLLQEQEPIDALVLNAGLQYAGHRQPRWSRQGIELTLAVNHLAHQLMLMRLLPLLLQADEPRVVITASEVHNPTSGGGRVGSPAGLGDLAGLRSGAGSAMVDGKERFDADKAYKDSKLCNLLMGLELARNQPRLPVIAWSPGLVIPRSQDGFFRESRRANPLGQTLFGVVARDLLRLTESIENAGDLLTRLVLQLNAQPGFQYWSNSLTRPGQHRFEPTAPSAEACDPETATELWRLSDHLIATALADQC
;
A
#
# COMPACT_ATOMS: atom_id res chain seq x y z
N MET A 1 -31.07 -1.70 -4.93
CA MET A 1 -29.88 -0.97 -4.52
C MET A 1 -28.85 -2.01 -4.12
N ALA A 2 -27.59 -1.88 -4.51
CA ALA A 2 -26.54 -2.78 -4.02
C ALA A 2 -26.43 -2.61 -2.50
N GLU A 3 -26.18 -3.71 -1.80
CA GLU A 3 -26.00 -3.69 -0.34
C GLU A 3 -24.79 -2.86 0.07
N ALA A 4 -24.90 -2.09 1.16
CA ALA A 4 -23.84 -1.22 1.63
C ALA A 4 -22.68 -2.05 2.16
N ARG A 5 -21.52 -2.00 1.48
CA ARG A 5 -20.30 -2.72 1.88
C ARG A 5 -19.60 -2.02 3.04
N ARG A 6 -18.94 -2.81 3.89
CA ARG A 6 -18.04 -2.33 4.95
C ARG A 6 -16.61 -2.38 4.46
N VAL A 7 -16.03 -1.21 4.30
CA VAL A 7 -14.68 -1.05 3.74
C VAL A 7 -13.75 -0.51 4.80
N LEU A 8 -12.67 -1.24 5.10
CA LEU A 8 -11.56 -0.77 5.92
C LEU A 8 -10.43 -0.31 5.00
N ILE A 9 -10.00 0.94 5.13
CA ILE A 9 -8.97 1.52 4.25
C ILE A 9 -7.87 2.23 5.02
N THR A 10 -6.61 1.93 4.67
CA THR A 10 -5.43 2.66 5.13
C THR A 10 -5.05 3.79 4.16
N GLY A 11 -4.49 4.89 4.70
CA GLY A 11 -4.01 6.00 3.87
C GLY A 11 -5.09 6.84 3.21
N ALA A 12 -6.29 6.91 3.82
CA ALA A 12 -7.42 7.71 3.32
C ALA A 12 -7.32 9.20 3.64
N SER A 13 -6.36 9.66 4.45
CA SER A 13 -6.25 11.07 4.84
C SER A 13 -5.74 12.00 3.72
N SER A 14 -5.26 11.47 2.61
CA SER A 14 -4.75 12.27 1.49
C SER A 14 -4.75 11.50 0.16
N GLY A 15 -4.55 12.22 -0.95
CA GLY A 15 -4.30 11.66 -2.27
C GLY A 15 -5.38 10.69 -2.76
N ILE A 16 -4.95 9.58 -3.34
CA ILE A 16 -5.80 8.56 -3.97
C ILE A 16 -6.80 7.98 -2.96
N GLY A 17 -6.30 7.59 -1.76
CA GLY A 17 -7.16 6.99 -0.74
C GLY A 17 -8.25 7.94 -0.24
N ARG A 18 -7.94 9.25 -0.11
CA ARG A 18 -8.93 10.27 0.23
C ARG A 18 -10.04 10.39 -0.81
N HIS A 19 -9.65 10.44 -2.08
CA HIS A 19 -10.64 10.56 -3.16
C HIS A 19 -11.51 9.29 -3.23
N ALA A 20 -10.90 8.11 -3.16
CA ALA A 20 -11.63 6.85 -3.16
C ALA A 20 -12.58 6.72 -1.95
N ALA A 21 -12.14 7.08 -0.74
CA ALA A 21 -12.99 7.07 0.45
C ALA A 21 -14.23 7.95 0.26
N ARG A 22 -14.03 9.21 -0.18
CA ARG A 22 -15.15 10.12 -0.45
C ARG A 22 -16.11 9.55 -1.50
N ARG A 23 -15.59 8.94 -2.56
CA ARG A 23 -16.42 8.34 -3.61
C ARG A 23 -17.24 7.17 -3.09
N MET A 24 -16.62 6.25 -2.33
CA MET A 24 -17.31 5.12 -1.72
C MET A 24 -18.40 5.55 -0.73
N GLU A 25 -18.13 6.59 0.06
CA GLU A 25 -19.11 7.16 0.96
C GLU A 25 -20.32 7.72 0.23
N GLN A 26 -20.10 8.51 -0.85
CA GLN A 26 -21.16 9.08 -1.69
C GLN A 26 -22.02 7.98 -2.34
N GLU A 27 -21.47 6.80 -2.56
CA GLU A 27 -22.20 5.62 -3.05
C GLU A 27 -22.94 4.86 -1.93
N GLY A 28 -22.86 5.32 -0.68
CA GLY A 28 -23.61 4.82 0.46
C GLY A 28 -22.93 3.65 1.20
N HIS A 29 -21.61 3.45 1.02
CA HIS A 29 -20.86 2.40 1.70
C HIS A 29 -20.38 2.83 3.09
N ARG A 30 -20.20 1.86 4.00
CA ARG A 30 -19.73 2.09 5.38
C ARG A 30 -18.22 2.02 5.42
N LEU A 31 -17.58 3.13 5.80
CA LEU A 31 -16.12 3.21 5.83
C LEU A 31 -15.56 3.19 7.25
N THR A 32 -14.45 2.50 7.42
CA THR A 32 -13.53 2.65 8.54
C THR A 32 -12.19 3.11 8.00
N LEU A 33 -11.80 4.34 8.31
CA LEU A 33 -10.58 4.98 7.82
C LEU A 33 -9.49 4.88 8.88
N ILE A 34 -8.31 4.40 8.49
CA ILE A 34 -7.16 4.35 9.38
C ILE A 34 -6.29 5.59 9.13
N CYS A 35 -6.16 6.43 10.15
CA CYS A 35 -5.35 7.64 10.15
C CYS A 35 -4.18 7.50 11.13
N ARG A 36 -3.04 8.11 10.78
CA ARG A 36 -1.80 7.96 11.55
C ARG A 36 -1.89 8.54 12.97
N ASN A 37 -2.65 9.59 13.19
CA ASN A 37 -2.77 10.29 14.47
C ASN A 37 -4.02 11.16 14.52
N HIS A 38 -4.31 11.69 15.70
CA HIS A 38 -5.46 12.54 15.99
C HIS A 38 -5.60 13.75 15.03
N GLN A 39 -4.50 14.44 14.74
CA GLN A 39 -4.54 15.57 13.80
C GLN A 39 -5.03 15.13 12.42
N ARG A 40 -4.50 14.02 11.88
CA ARG A 40 -4.94 13.49 10.57
C ARG A 40 -6.37 12.94 10.60
N ALA A 41 -6.79 12.40 11.72
CA ALA A 41 -8.18 11.97 11.92
C ALA A 41 -9.13 13.18 11.87
N ALA A 42 -8.83 14.24 12.60
CA ALA A 42 -9.61 15.48 12.58
C ALA A 42 -9.65 16.10 11.18
N GLU A 43 -8.49 16.30 10.53
CA GLU A 43 -8.39 16.79 9.15
C GLU A 43 -9.19 15.90 8.15
N THR A 44 -9.35 14.62 8.44
CA THR A 44 -10.13 13.70 7.60
C THR A 44 -11.61 13.96 7.75
N LEU A 45 -12.11 14.18 8.96
CA LEU A 45 -13.51 14.48 9.23
C LEU A 45 -13.98 15.83 8.68
N ASP A 46 -13.06 16.75 8.33
CA ASP A 46 -13.41 18.04 7.70
C ASP A 46 -13.94 17.89 6.26
N TRP A 47 -13.73 16.75 5.61
CA TRP A 47 -14.08 16.57 4.20
C TRP A 47 -14.91 15.31 3.90
N ILE A 48 -15.17 14.48 4.87
CA ILE A 48 -16.03 13.30 4.79
C ILE A 48 -17.18 13.43 5.80
N ASP A 49 -18.22 12.63 5.69
CA ASP A 49 -19.31 12.63 6.65
C ASP A 49 -18.76 12.49 8.08
N PRO A 50 -19.10 13.38 9.01
CA PRO A 50 -18.60 13.35 10.38
C PRO A 50 -19.00 12.10 11.16
N THR A 51 -19.96 11.31 10.66
CA THR A 51 -20.34 10.01 11.22
C THR A 51 -19.45 8.87 10.70
N THR A 52 -18.60 9.11 9.70
CA THR A 52 -17.64 8.12 9.19
C THR A 52 -16.68 7.72 10.30
N ARG A 53 -16.51 6.43 10.47
CA ARG A 53 -15.59 5.90 11.48
C ARG A 53 -14.13 6.16 11.11
N VAL A 54 -13.41 6.84 11.99
CA VAL A 54 -11.97 7.06 11.86
C VAL A 54 -11.28 6.45 13.06
N LEU A 55 -10.28 5.60 12.82
CA LEU A 55 -9.43 4.98 13.84
C LEU A 55 -7.99 5.48 13.68
N GLU A 56 -7.27 5.58 14.79
CA GLU A 56 -5.90 6.07 14.81
C GLU A 56 -4.93 4.90 14.98
N ALA A 57 -3.96 4.80 14.07
CA ALA A 57 -2.78 3.95 14.21
C ALA A 57 -1.66 4.46 13.29
N ASP A 58 -0.46 4.65 13.85
CA ASP A 58 0.74 4.88 13.04
C ASP A 58 1.25 3.54 12.50
N LEU A 59 1.21 3.35 11.20
CA LEU A 59 1.71 2.14 10.54
C LEU A 59 3.25 1.95 10.70
N ALA A 60 3.95 2.96 11.18
CA ALA A 60 5.35 2.85 11.61
C ALA A 60 5.51 2.27 13.03
N ASP A 61 4.42 1.90 13.67
CA ASP A 61 4.37 1.29 15.00
C ASP A 61 3.48 0.04 14.96
N LEU A 62 4.11 -1.13 14.88
CA LEU A 62 3.39 -2.41 14.77
C LEU A 62 2.52 -2.72 15.98
N GLU A 63 2.85 -2.19 17.16
CA GLU A 63 2.05 -2.35 18.37
C GLU A 63 0.71 -1.59 18.26
N GLN A 64 0.72 -0.37 17.72
CA GLN A 64 -0.51 0.36 17.44
C GLN A 64 -1.37 -0.36 16.39
N VAL A 65 -0.75 -0.94 15.37
CA VAL A 65 -1.45 -1.73 14.36
C VAL A 65 -2.08 -2.98 14.97
N ASP A 66 -1.37 -3.70 15.83
CA ASP A 66 -1.88 -4.90 16.52
C ASP A 66 -3.05 -4.55 17.45
N THR A 67 -2.93 -3.48 18.23
CA THR A 67 -3.99 -2.96 19.12
C THR A 67 -5.24 -2.57 18.33
N LEU A 68 -5.07 -1.87 17.20
CA LEU A 68 -6.17 -1.53 16.30
C LEU A 68 -6.89 -2.79 15.80
N CYS A 69 -6.12 -3.79 15.35
CA CYS A 69 -6.69 -5.05 14.86
C CYS A 69 -7.42 -5.80 15.98
N ALA A 70 -6.86 -5.83 17.20
CA ALA A 70 -7.52 -6.44 18.35
C ALA A 70 -8.87 -5.78 18.67
N THR A 71 -8.95 -4.45 18.59
CA THR A 71 -10.21 -3.71 18.75
C THR A 71 -11.25 -4.12 17.72
N LEU A 72 -10.87 -4.17 16.44
CA LEU A 72 -11.77 -4.58 15.36
C LEU A 72 -12.23 -6.03 15.51
N LEU A 73 -11.35 -6.93 15.96
CA LEU A 73 -11.70 -8.34 16.22
C LEU A 73 -12.70 -8.49 17.35
N GLN A 74 -12.60 -7.68 18.42
CA GLN A 74 -13.56 -7.70 19.55
C GLN A 74 -14.97 -7.28 19.11
N GLU A 75 -15.10 -6.45 18.10
CA GLU A 75 -16.38 -6.03 17.55
C GLU A 75 -17.08 -7.11 16.73
N GLN A 76 -16.33 -8.10 16.23
CA GLN A 76 -16.82 -9.24 15.44
C GLN A 76 -17.66 -8.84 14.21
N GLU A 77 -17.41 -7.67 13.66
CA GLU A 77 -18.15 -7.19 12.49
C GLU A 77 -17.42 -7.58 11.19
N PRO A 78 -18.09 -8.27 10.24
CA PRO A 78 -17.47 -8.67 8.97
C PRO A 78 -16.92 -7.47 8.20
N ILE A 79 -15.85 -7.67 7.44
CA ILE A 79 -15.25 -6.69 6.55
C ILE A 79 -15.39 -7.17 5.11
N ASP A 80 -16.14 -6.43 4.28
CA ASP A 80 -16.34 -6.79 2.87
C ASP A 80 -15.10 -6.46 2.01
N ALA A 81 -14.38 -5.39 2.35
CA ALA A 81 -13.16 -5.04 1.64
C ALA A 81 -12.09 -4.48 2.59
N LEU A 82 -10.91 -5.10 2.55
CA LEU A 82 -9.70 -4.58 3.19
C LEU A 82 -8.81 -3.91 2.14
N VAL A 83 -8.64 -2.59 2.25
CA VAL A 83 -7.90 -1.77 1.30
C VAL A 83 -6.58 -1.32 1.91
N LEU A 84 -5.52 -2.01 1.57
CA LEU A 84 -4.14 -1.76 2.00
C LEU A 84 -3.50 -0.74 1.05
N ASN A 85 -3.85 0.54 1.24
CA ASN A 85 -3.49 1.61 0.31
C ASN A 85 -2.41 2.55 0.85
N ALA A 86 -2.22 2.67 2.16
CA ALA A 86 -1.19 3.53 2.72
C ALA A 86 0.19 3.22 2.15
N GLY A 87 1.01 4.25 2.06
CA GLY A 87 2.40 4.08 1.65
C GLY A 87 3.16 5.39 1.73
N LEU A 88 4.44 5.27 1.91
CA LEU A 88 5.37 6.38 1.88
C LEU A 88 6.60 6.05 1.03
N GLN A 89 7.26 7.11 0.60
CA GLN A 89 8.62 7.08 0.08
C GLN A 89 9.37 8.31 0.59
N TYR A 90 10.67 8.20 0.67
CA TYR A 90 11.53 9.34 0.97
C TYR A 90 12.77 9.36 0.07
N ALA A 91 12.51 9.16 -1.23
CA ALA A 91 13.48 9.22 -2.30
C ALA A 91 14.40 10.46 -2.19
N GLY A 92 15.70 10.25 -2.42
CA GLY A 92 16.73 11.25 -2.26
C GLY A 92 17.38 11.31 -0.87
N HIS A 93 16.85 10.62 0.13
CA HIS A 93 17.55 10.47 1.42
C HIS A 93 18.70 9.46 1.31
N ARG A 94 19.82 9.78 1.97
CA ARG A 94 21.03 8.96 1.95
C ARG A 94 21.15 8.00 3.13
N GLN A 95 20.32 8.19 4.15
CA GLN A 95 20.30 7.37 5.36
C GLN A 95 18.92 6.78 5.55
N PRO A 96 18.81 5.53 6.05
CA PRO A 96 17.54 4.94 6.38
C PRO A 96 16.86 5.69 7.53
N ARG A 97 15.55 5.67 7.52
CA ARG A 97 14.72 6.04 8.66
C ARG A 97 14.14 4.77 9.25
N TRP A 98 13.90 4.79 10.53
CA TRP A 98 13.48 3.62 11.28
C TRP A 98 12.08 3.77 11.84
N SER A 99 11.33 2.69 11.88
CA SER A 99 10.10 2.55 12.62
C SER A 99 10.37 2.50 14.13
N ARG A 100 9.33 2.46 14.96
CA ARG A 100 9.48 2.31 16.41
C ARG A 100 10.24 1.03 16.78
N GLN A 101 10.04 -0.05 16.03
CA GLN A 101 10.69 -1.34 16.26
C GLN A 101 12.04 -1.49 15.53
N GLY A 102 12.65 -0.40 15.07
CA GLY A 102 13.97 -0.44 14.41
C GLY A 102 13.96 -1.08 13.02
N ILE A 103 12.82 -1.12 12.34
CA ILE A 103 12.69 -1.64 10.98
C ILE A 103 12.76 -0.47 10.00
N GLU A 104 13.37 -0.67 8.81
CA GLU A 104 13.42 0.37 7.78
C GLU A 104 12.00 0.88 7.47
N LEU A 105 11.83 2.21 7.47
CA LEU A 105 10.52 2.85 7.55
C LEU A 105 9.60 2.53 6.37
N THR A 106 10.16 2.39 5.15
CA THR A 106 9.38 2.05 3.95
C THR A 106 8.86 0.61 4.03
N LEU A 107 9.72 -0.32 4.45
CA LEU A 107 9.35 -1.72 4.66
C LEU A 107 8.30 -1.84 5.77
N ALA A 108 8.51 -1.16 6.90
CA ALA A 108 7.59 -1.19 8.04
C ALA A 108 6.18 -0.73 7.65
N VAL A 109 6.07 0.45 7.03
CA VAL A 109 4.78 1.08 6.71
C VAL A 109 4.10 0.46 5.50
N ASN A 110 4.85 0.24 4.39
CA ASN A 110 4.24 -0.18 3.14
C ASN A 110 3.92 -1.67 3.11
N HIS A 111 4.65 -2.49 3.88
CA HIS A 111 4.55 -3.94 3.82
C HIS A 111 4.19 -4.58 5.17
N LEU A 112 5.05 -4.49 6.20
CA LEU A 112 4.85 -5.26 7.43
C LEU A 112 3.57 -4.89 8.20
N ALA A 113 3.25 -3.59 8.30
CA ALA A 113 2.00 -3.14 8.90
C ALA A 113 0.78 -3.69 8.17
N HIS A 114 0.83 -3.74 6.84
CA HIS A 114 -0.24 -4.29 6.02
C HIS A 114 -0.33 -5.82 6.14
N GLN A 115 0.80 -6.53 6.22
CA GLN A 115 0.79 -7.97 6.47
C GLN A 115 0.20 -8.29 7.83
N LEU A 116 0.58 -7.56 8.88
CA LEU A 116 0.02 -7.71 10.22
C LEU A 116 -1.50 -7.50 10.22
N MET A 117 -1.98 -6.39 9.63
CA MET A 117 -3.42 -6.13 9.51
C MET A 117 -4.13 -7.25 8.77
N LEU A 118 -3.56 -7.70 7.65
CA LEU A 118 -4.12 -8.77 6.84
C LEU A 118 -4.27 -10.07 7.64
N MET A 119 -3.21 -10.50 8.32
CA MET A 119 -3.22 -11.73 9.12
C MET A 119 -4.22 -11.66 10.27
N ARG A 120 -4.26 -10.53 11.00
CA ARG A 120 -5.17 -10.33 12.13
C ARG A 120 -6.63 -10.23 11.70
N LEU A 121 -6.93 -9.53 10.61
CA LEU A 121 -8.30 -9.25 10.18
C LEU A 121 -8.87 -10.28 9.20
N LEU A 122 -8.08 -11.27 8.76
CA LEU A 122 -8.53 -12.33 7.88
C LEU A 122 -9.80 -13.04 8.39
N PRO A 123 -9.96 -13.35 9.70
CA PRO A 123 -11.20 -13.95 10.20
C PRO A 123 -12.46 -13.11 9.94
N LEU A 124 -12.36 -11.76 10.03
CA LEU A 124 -13.48 -10.86 9.75
C LEU A 124 -13.77 -10.75 8.26
N LEU A 125 -12.73 -10.81 7.40
CA LEU A 125 -12.90 -10.88 5.96
C LEU A 125 -13.63 -12.15 5.54
N LEU A 126 -13.25 -13.31 6.08
CA LEU A 126 -13.84 -14.60 5.71
C LEU A 126 -15.29 -14.79 6.22
N GLN A 127 -15.79 -13.91 7.08
CA GLN A 127 -17.19 -13.86 7.51
C GLN A 127 -18.10 -13.09 6.55
N ALA A 128 -17.53 -12.26 5.66
CA ALA A 128 -18.32 -11.51 4.69
C ALA A 128 -18.75 -12.41 3.51
N ASP A 129 -19.89 -12.09 2.91
CA ASP A 129 -20.43 -12.85 1.77
C ASP A 129 -19.59 -12.71 0.50
N GLU A 130 -19.10 -11.49 0.23
CA GLU A 130 -18.27 -11.17 -0.93
C GLU A 130 -16.97 -10.46 -0.53
N PRO A 131 -16.09 -11.10 0.24
CA PRO A 131 -14.89 -10.46 0.73
C PRO A 131 -13.88 -10.19 -0.40
N ARG A 132 -13.04 -9.17 -0.21
CA ARG A 132 -11.88 -8.92 -1.07
C ARG A 132 -10.77 -8.18 -0.36
N VAL A 133 -9.55 -8.36 -0.87
CA VAL A 133 -8.38 -7.57 -0.47
C VAL A 133 -7.90 -6.77 -1.66
N VAL A 134 -7.68 -5.46 -1.46
CA VAL A 134 -7.12 -4.57 -2.48
C VAL A 134 -5.80 -3.98 -1.97
N ILE A 135 -4.70 -4.21 -2.68
CA ILE A 135 -3.34 -3.84 -2.29
C ILE A 135 -2.79 -2.82 -3.27
N THR A 136 -2.48 -1.61 -2.79
CA THR A 136 -1.81 -0.59 -3.62
C THR A 136 -0.33 -0.90 -3.76
N ALA A 137 0.04 -1.45 -4.91
CA ALA A 137 1.40 -1.69 -5.36
C ALA A 137 1.92 -0.48 -6.18
N SER A 138 2.77 -0.71 -7.15
CA SER A 138 3.23 0.26 -8.15
C SER A 138 3.92 -0.48 -9.30
N GLU A 139 3.87 0.06 -10.51
CA GLU A 139 4.59 -0.49 -11.67
C GLU A 139 6.11 -0.51 -11.47
N VAL A 140 6.65 0.29 -10.54
CA VAL A 140 8.10 0.36 -10.27
C VAL A 140 8.70 -0.93 -9.70
N HIS A 141 7.85 -1.89 -9.27
CA HIS A 141 8.28 -3.25 -8.91
C HIS A 141 8.84 -4.01 -10.12
N ASN A 142 8.43 -3.61 -11.33
CA ASN A 142 8.88 -4.26 -12.56
C ASN A 142 10.08 -3.50 -13.14
N PRO A 143 11.29 -4.10 -13.17
CA PRO A 143 12.49 -3.46 -13.68
C PRO A 143 12.42 -3.10 -15.16
N THR A 144 11.44 -3.63 -15.91
CA THR A 144 11.23 -3.31 -17.33
C THR A 144 10.23 -2.18 -17.56
N SER A 145 9.50 -1.73 -16.52
CA SER A 145 8.58 -0.60 -16.62
C SER A 145 9.31 0.75 -16.74
N GLY A 146 8.60 1.79 -17.17
CA GLY A 146 9.18 3.13 -17.27
C GLY A 146 9.76 3.63 -15.96
N GLY A 147 9.02 3.53 -14.87
CA GLY A 147 9.47 3.92 -13.53
C GLY A 147 10.46 2.93 -12.91
N GLY A 148 10.35 1.64 -13.21
CA GLY A 148 11.24 0.60 -12.69
C GLY A 148 12.68 0.70 -13.20
N ARG A 149 12.89 1.21 -14.42
CA ARG A 149 14.21 1.40 -15.05
C ARG A 149 15.01 2.57 -14.47
N VAL A 150 14.37 3.49 -13.76
CA VAL A 150 15.06 4.67 -13.21
C VAL A 150 15.78 4.30 -11.93
N GLY A 151 17.10 4.50 -11.86
CA GLY A 151 17.92 4.15 -10.69
C GLY A 151 18.07 2.64 -10.49
N SER A 152 18.28 2.21 -9.23
CA SER A 152 18.39 0.79 -8.90
C SER A 152 17.05 0.06 -9.12
N PRO A 153 17.01 -1.08 -9.81
CA PRO A 153 15.79 -1.85 -9.97
C PRO A 153 15.32 -2.48 -8.67
N ALA A 154 14.02 -2.80 -8.58
CA ALA A 154 13.52 -3.67 -7.54
C ALA A 154 14.17 -5.06 -7.64
N GLY A 155 14.32 -5.72 -6.50
CA GLY A 155 14.85 -7.07 -6.41
C GLY A 155 15.19 -7.39 -4.96
N LEU A 156 14.65 -8.50 -4.46
CA LEU A 156 14.74 -8.86 -3.04
C LEU A 156 15.96 -9.74 -2.74
N GLY A 157 16.64 -10.21 -3.80
CA GLY A 157 17.76 -11.13 -3.66
C GLY A 157 17.34 -12.43 -2.94
N ASP A 158 18.15 -12.87 -2.00
CA ASP A 158 17.85 -13.99 -1.11
C ASP A 158 17.15 -13.59 0.20
N LEU A 159 16.64 -12.35 0.28
CA LEU A 159 16.01 -11.79 1.47
C LEU A 159 16.98 -11.67 2.68
N ALA A 160 18.28 -11.53 2.45
CA ALA A 160 19.30 -11.54 3.51
C ALA A 160 19.06 -10.46 4.57
N GLY A 161 18.63 -9.26 4.15
CA GLY A 161 18.32 -8.18 5.09
C GLY A 161 17.08 -8.47 5.93
N LEU A 162 16.05 -9.06 5.34
CA LEU A 162 14.86 -9.46 6.08
C LEU A 162 15.17 -10.60 7.07
N ARG A 163 16.03 -11.54 6.69
CA ARG A 163 16.53 -12.62 7.59
C ARG A 163 17.34 -12.06 8.76
N SER A 164 18.08 -10.97 8.54
CA SER A 164 18.84 -10.31 9.61
C SER A 164 17.96 -9.62 10.65
N GLY A 165 16.70 -9.36 10.33
CA GLY A 165 15.74 -8.75 11.24
C GLY A 165 15.84 -7.23 11.32
N ALA A 166 15.45 -6.65 12.47
CA ALA A 166 15.53 -5.21 12.72
C ALA A 166 16.97 -4.70 12.59
N GLY A 167 17.11 -3.43 12.16
CA GLY A 167 18.43 -2.81 11.91
C GLY A 167 18.96 -3.01 10.49
N SER A 168 18.38 -3.89 9.67
CA SER A 168 18.73 -3.99 8.25
C SER A 168 18.06 -2.89 7.44
N ALA A 169 18.86 -2.14 6.66
CA ALA A 169 18.37 -1.01 5.88
C ALA A 169 17.75 -1.40 4.53
N MET A 170 18.12 -2.58 4.00
CA MET A 170 17.68 -3.08 2.69
C MET A 170 17.22 -4.52 2.80
N VAL A 171 16.13 -4.88 2.13
CA VAL A 171 15.56 -6.24 2.15
C VAL A 171 16.55 -7.27 1.59
N ASP A 172 17.32 -6.92 0.57
CA ASP A 172 18.35 -7.77 -0.06
C ASP A 172 19.68 -7.85 0.74
N GLY A 173 19.76 -7.20 1.90
CA GLY A 173 20.93 -7.21 2.78
C GLY A 173 22.09 -6.32 2.34
N LYS A 174 21.92 -5.49 1.30
CA LYS A 174 22.96 -4.54 0.90
C LYS A 174 23.24 -3.52 2.00
N GLU A 175 24.51 -3.27 2.27
CA GLU A 175 24.94 -2.30 3.30
C GLU A 175 24.60 -0.87 2.94
N ARG A 176 24.71 -0.52 1.65
CA ARG A 176 24.41 0.83 1.18
C ARG A 176 22.92 1.03 1.02
N PHE A 177 22.37 1.94 1.80
CA PHE A 177 20.98 2.35 1.70
C PHE A 177 20.68 3.07 0.38
N ASP A 178 19.60 2.67 -0.28
CA ASP A 178 19.03 3.31 -1.46
C ASP A 178 17.51 3.47 -1.25
N ALA A 179 17.08 4.69 -0.96
CA ALA A 179 15.69 5.01 -0.64
C ALA A 179 14.72 4.71 -1.80
N ASP A 180 15.18 4.90 -3.06
CA ASP A 180 14.37 4.60 -4.24
C ASP A 180 14.18 3.10 -4.40
N LYS A 181 15.25 2.32 -4.20
CA LYS A 181 15.18 0.86 -4.23
C LYS A 181 14.34 0.33 -3.08
N ALA A 182 14.51 0.84 -1.85
CA ALA A 182 13.70 0.42 -0.69
C ALA A 182 12.19 0.58 -0.95
N TYR A 183 11.79 1.68 -1.60
CA TYR A 183 10.41 1.86 -2.03
C TYR A 183 9.97 0.83 -3.08
N LYS A 184 10.77 0.61 -4.12
CA LYS A 184 10.46 -0.38 -5.17
C LYS A 184 10.37 -1.79 -4.61
N ASP A 185 11.31 -2.15 -3.72
CA ASP A 185 11.31 -3.44 -3.03
C ASP A 185 10.05 -3.61 -2.16
N SER A 186 9.61 -2.56 -1.45
CA SER A 186 8.37 -2.61 -0.67
C SER A 186 7.14 -2.87 -1.54
N LYS A 187 7.13 -2.36 -2.79
CA LYS A 187 6.04 -2.61 -3.73
C LYS A 187 6.09 -4.01 -4.34
N LEU A 188 7.28 -4.57 -4.52
CA LEU A 188 7.47 -5.97 -4.87
C LEU A 188 6.99 -6.89 -3.73
N CYS A 189 7.37 -6.58 -2.47
CA CYS A 189 6.87 -7.30 -1.29
C CYS A 189 5.33 -7.31 -1.22
N ASN A 190 4.68 -6.21 -1.57
CA ASN A 190 3.21 -6.14 -1.57
C ASN A 190 2.56 -7.07 -2.60
N LEU A 191 3.18 -7.24 -3.77
CA LEU A 191 2.69 -8.20 -4.78
C LEU A 191 2.88 -9.65 -4.33
N LEU A 192 4.06 -9.96 -3.80
CA LEU A 192 4.36 -11.31 -3.28
C LEU A 192 3.48 -11.65 -2.07
N MET A 193 3.20 -10.70 -1.19
CA MET A 193 2.25 -10.85 -0.08
C MET A 193 0.84 -11.19 -0.63
N GLY A 194 0.38 -10.47 -1.66
CA GLY A 194 -0.90 -10.75 -2.30
C GLY A 194 -0.95 -12.12 -2.96
N LEU A 195 0.14 -12.52 -3.63
CA LEU A 195 0.27 -13.85 -4.26
C LEU A 195 0.17 -14.95 -3.20
N GLU A 196 0.93 -14.84 -2.10
CA GLU A 196 0.92 -15.86 -1.05
C GLU A 196 -0.43 -15.92 -0.33
N LEU A 197 -1.04 -14.76 -0.05
CA LEU A 197 -2.41 -14.74 0.50
C LEU A 197 -3.39 -15.51 -0.38
N ALA A 198 -3.39 -15.26 -1.68
CA ALA A 198 -4.31 -15.92 -2.61
C ALA A 198 -4.05 -17.43 -2.72
N ARG A 199 -2.80 -17.87 -2.54
CA ARG A 199 -2.47 -19.30 -2.47
C ARG A 199 -2.99 -19.95 -1.20
N ASN A 200 -2.90 -19.24 -0.08
CA ASN A 200 -3.40 -19.72 1.23
C ASN A 200 -4.92 -19.59 1.36
N GLN A 201 -5.54 -18.68 0.62
CA GLN A 201 -6.98 -18.41 0.60
C GLN A 201 -7.51 -18.42 -0.85
N PRO A 202 -7.59 -19.57 -1.52
CA PRO A 202 -7.85 -19.65 -2.96
C PRO A 202 -9.23 -19.17 -3.40
N ARG A 203 -10.18 -18.99 -2.46
CA ARG A 203 -11.51 -18.45 -2.72
C ARG A 203 -11.59 -16.92 -2.54
N LEU A 204 -10.60 -16.32 -1.87
CA LEU A 204 -10.56 -14.88 -1.60
C LEU A 204 -10.03 -14.13 -2.83
N PRO A 205 -10.77 -13.19 -3.41
CA PRO A 205 -10.24 -12.27 -4.39
C PRO A 205 -9.16 -11.37 -3.78
N VAL A 206 -7.94 -11.44 -4.32
CA VAL A 206 -6.81 -10.61 -3.91
C VAL A 206 -6.34 -9.80 -5.11
N ILE A 207 -6.52 -8.49 -5.05
CA ILE A 207 -6.27 -7.58 -6.15
C ILE A 207 -5.13 -6.65 -5.76
N ALA A 208 -3.96 -6.83 -6.35
CA ALA A 208 -2.92 -5.82 -6.32
C ALA A 208 -3.08 -4.88 -7.51
N TRP A 209 -2.72 -3.60 -7.34
CA TRP A 209 -2.85 -2.65 -8.43
C TRP A 209 -1.81 -1.54 -8.41
N SER A 210 -1.52 -0.98 -9.59
CA SER A 210 -0.72 0.22 -9.77
C SER A 210 -1.58 1.37 -10.29
N PRO A 211 -1.59 2.52 -9.61
CA PRO A 211 -2.34 3.70 -10.05
C PRO A 211 -1.73 4.39 -11.28
N GLY A 212 -0.55 3.97 -11.73
CA GLY A 212 0.30 4.74 -12.63
C GLY A 212 1.10 5.83 -11.88
N LEU A 213 1.72 6.73 -12.60
CA LEU A 213 2.46 7.86 -12.03
C LEU A 213 1.50 8.97 -11.62
N VAL A 214 1.23 9.12 -10.33
CA VAL A 214 0.36 10.17 -9.78
C VAL A 214 1.20 11.19 -9.02
N ILE A 215 1.35 12.41 -9.55
CA ILE A 215 2.11 13.52 -8.92
C ILE A 215 1.14 14.63 -8.54
N PRO A 216 0.72 14.72 -7.26
CA PRO A 216 -0.21 15.75 -6.81
C PRO A 216 0.43 17.15 -6.88
N ARG A 217 -0.42 18.19 -7.06
CA ARG A 217 0.03 19.60 -6.95
C ARG A 217 0.22 20.02 -5.49
N SER A 218 -0.48 19.35 -4.55
CA SER A 218 -0.39 19.64 -3.12
C SER A 218 1.00 19.30 -2.55
N GLN A 219 1.39 20.01 -1.51
CA GLN A 219 2.65 19.76 -0.80
C GLN A 219 2.57 18.52 0.11
N ASP A 220 1.37 18.06 0.40
CA ASP A 220 1.08 16.92 1.26
C ASP A 220 1.06 15.58 0.50
N GLY A 221 0.96 14.51 1.27
CA GLY A 221 0.77 13.15 0.76
C GLY A 221 2.09 12.42 0.49
N PHE A 222 2.02 11.48 -0.44
CA PHE A 222 3.06 10.49 -0.72
C PHE A 222 4.45 11.07 -1.03
N PHE A 223 4.52 12.17 -1.78
CA PHE A 223 5.80 12.81 -2.16
C PHE A 223 6.33 13.84 -1.15
N ARG A 224 5.67 14.01 0.01
CA ARG A 224 6.03 15.03 0.99
C ARG A 224 7.51 14.97 1.42
N GLU A 225 7.99 13.79 1.76
CA GLU A 225 9.37 13.61 2.25
C GLU A 225 10.40 13.80 1.12
N SER A 226 10.13 13.29 -0.08
CA SER A 226 11.00 13.51 -1.24
C SER A 226 11.10 14.99 -1.64
N ARG A 227 9.99 15.74 -1.53
CA ARG A 227 9.99 17.20 -1.75
C ARG A 227 10.79 17.95 -0.70
N ARG A 228 10.77 17.52 0.56
CA ARG A 228 11.61 18.10 1.62
C ARG A 228 13.10 17.86 1.36
N ALA A 229 13.45 16.67 0.86
CA ALA A 229 14.84 16.33 0.54
C ALA A 229 15.38 17.09 -0.69
N ASN A 230 14.55 17.27 -1.72
CA ASN A 230 14.93 17.95 -2.97
C ASN A 230 13.76 18.77 -3.53
N PRO A 231 13.45 19.96 -2.98
CA PRO A 231 12.30 20.75 -3.39
C PRO A 231 12.35 21.20 -4.84
N LEU A 232 13.50 21.66 -5.31
CA LEU A 232 13.67 22.15 -6.68
C LEU A 232 13.58 21.02 -7.71
N GLY A 233 14.29 19.91 -7.48
CA GLY A 233 14.26 18.75 -8.37
C GLY A 233 12.88 18.13 -8.46
N GLN A 234 12.17 17.97 -7.34
CA GLN A 234 10.81 17.40 -7.31
C GLN A 234 9.79 18.34 -7.97
N THR A 235 9.95 19.66 -7.83
CA THR A 235 9.09 20.64 -8.52
C THR A 235 9.31 20.58 -10.02
N LEU A 236 10.58 20.60 -10.46
CA LEU A 236 10.91 20.50 -11.88
C LEU A 236 10.42 19.18 -12.48
N PHE A 237 10.66 18.05 -11.79
CA PHE A 237 10.16 16.75 -12.22
C PHE A 237 8.64 16.75 -12.35
N GLY A 238 7.92 17.31 -11.37
CA GLY A 238 6.45 17.42 -11.41
C GLY A 238 5.95 18.24 -12.59
N VAL A 239 6.59 19.40 -12.87
CA VAL A 239 6.21 20.24 -14.03
C VAL A 239 6.50 19.51 -15.34
N VAL A 240 7.67 18.92 -15.48
CA VAL A 240 8.04 18.22 -16.73
C VAL A 240 7.16 16.98 -16.94
N ALA A 241 7.04 16.11 -15.96
CA ALA A 241 6.32 14.86 -16.11
C ALA A 241 4.80 15.08 -16.25
N ARG A 242 4.22 15.99 -15.46
CA ARG A 242 2.78 16.21 -15.42
C ARG A 242 2.32 17.21 -16.48
N ASP A 243 2.94 18.39 -16.53
CA ASP A 243 2.38 19.52 -17.27
C ASP A 243 2.92 19.58 -18.71
N LEU A 244 4.17 19.16 -18.95
CA LEU A 244 4.77 19.17 -20.29
C LEU A 244 4.60 17.84 -21.02
N LEU A 245 5.02 16.74 -20.41
CA LEU A 245 5.03 15.42 -21.05
C LEU A 245 3.72 14.62 -20.85
N ARG A 246 2.85 15.06 -19.93
CA ARG A 246 1.57 14.41 -19.61
C ARG A 246 1.71 12.91 -19.30
N LEU A 247 2.71 12.57 -18.50
CA LEU A 247 3.01 11.18 -18.12
C LEU A 247 2.23 10.72 -16.88
N THR A 248 1.53 11.67 -16.22
CA THR A 248 0.89 11.41 -14.94
C THR A 248 -0.60 11.19 -15.08
N GLU A 249 -1.12 10.36 -14.18
CA GLU A 249 -2.55 10.22 -13.93
C GLU A 249 -3.02 11.25 -12.90
N SER A 250 -4.31 11.61 -12.93
CA SER A 250 -4.92 12.46 -11.91
C SER A 250 -5.22 11.69 -10.61
N ILE A 251 -5.27 12.42 -9.49
CA ILE A 251 -5.66 11.82 -8.20
C ILE A 251 -7.10 11.33 -8.26
N GLU A 252 -7.96 12.11 -8.90
CA GLU A 252 -9.39 11.86 -9.04
C GLU A 252 -9.62 10.56 -9.81
N ASN A 253 -9.03 10.41 -10.99
CA ASN A 253 -9.17 9.19 -11.78
C ASN A 253 -8.55 7.98 -11.06
N ALA A 254 -7.37 8.13 -10.45
CA ALA A 254 -6.77 7.05 -9.67
C ALA A 254 -7.64 6.63 -8.47
N GLY A 255 -8.32 7.58 -7.82
CA GLY A 255 -9.29 7.31 -6.76
C GLY A 255 -10.54 6.59 -7.26
N ASP A 256 -11.06 6.98 -8.42
CA ASP A 256 -12.19 6.31 -9.06
C ASP A 256 -11.82 4.87 -9.49
N LEU A 257 -10.60 4.65 -9.99
CA LEU A 257 -10.11 3.30 -10.30
C LEU A 257 -9.99 2.43 -9.02
N LEU A 258 -9.50 2.99 -7.92
CA LEU A 258 -9.47 2.28 -6.64
C LEU A 258 -10.88 1.93 -6.18
N THR A 259 -11.81 2.87 -6.24
CA THR A 259 -13.25 2.63 -5.91
C THR A 259 -13.82 1.50 -6.76
N ARG A 260 -13.55 1.50 -8.05
CA ARG A 260 -13.97 0.43 -8.98
C ARG A 260 -13.43 -0.94 -8.59
N LEU A 261 -12.17 -1.05 -8.17
CA LEU A 261 -11.60 -2.31 -7.69
C LEU A 261 -12.26 -2.79 -6.39
N VAL A 262 -12.59 -1.86 -5.51
CA VAL A 262 -13.18 -2.16 -4.21
C VAL A 262 -14.66 -2.56 -4.33
N LEU A 263 -15.44 -1.85 -5.16
CA LEU A 263 -16.89 -1.95 -5.17
C LEU A 263 -17.48 -2.68 -6.38
N GLN A 264 -16.97 -2.34 -7.58
CA GLN A 264 -17.68 -2.63 -8.84
C GLN A 264 -17.06 -3.79 -9.63
N LEU A 265 -15.79 -4.08 -9.41
CA LEU A 265 -15.14 -5.17 -10.12
C LEU A 265 -15.76 -6.51 -9.67
N ASN A 266 -16.25 -7.30 -10.61
CA ASN A 266 -16.56 -8.71 -10.35
C ASN A 266 -15.24 -9.47 -10.20
N ALA A 267 -14.68 -9.39 -8.99
CA ALA A 267 -13.39 -9.95 -8.67
C ALA A 267 -13.45 -11.47 -8.65
N GLN A 268 -12.63 -12.10 -9.48
CA GLN A 268 -12.50 -13.55 -9.46
C GLN A 268 -11.61 -13.99 -8.28
N PRO A 269 -11.87 -15.15 -7.70
CA PRO A 269 -11.00 -15.75 -6.69
C PRO A 269 -9.54 -15.84 -7.14
N GLY A 270 -8.61 -15.75 -6.19
CA GLY A 270 -7.17 -15.80 -6.45
C GLY A 270 -6.55 -14.44 -6.66
N PHE A 271 -5.29 -14.43 -7.11
CA PHE A 271 -4.47 -13.23 -7.25
C PHE A 271 -4.65 -12.59 -8.63
N GLN A 272 -4.86 -11.28 -8.64
CA GLN A 272 -4.92 -10.46 -9.85
C GLN A 272 -4.03 -9.23 -9.68
N TYR A 273 -3.35 -8.83 -10.73
CA TYR A 273 -2.65 -7.55 -10.79
C TYR A 273 -3.23 -6.66 -11.88
N TRP A 274 -3.60 -5.44 -11.51
CA TRP A 274 -4.15 -4.42 -12.39
C TRP A 274 -3.19 -3.25 -12.50
N SER A 275 -2.94 -2.75 -13.71
CA SER A 275 -2.08 -1.58 -13.90
C SER A 275 -2.76 -0.50 -14.73
N ASN A 276 -2.65 0.73 -14.24
CA ASN A 276 -3.01 1.92 -15.00
C ASN A 276 -1.77 2.42 -15.74
N SER A 277 -1.51 1.80 -16.89
CA SER A 277 -0.28 2.00 -17.64
C SER A 277 -0.41 3.14 -18.64
N LEU A 278 0.61 3.99 -18.73
CA LEU A 278 0.72 5.03 -19.75
C LEU A 278 0.91 4.38 -21.13
N THR A 279 -0.02 4.60 -22.04
CA THR A 279 0.07 4.12 -23.44
C THR A 279 0.60 5.20 -24.39
N ARG A 280 0.22 6.45 -24.16
CA ARG A 280 0.69 7.65 -24.86
C ARG A 280 0.62 8.85 -23.92
N PRO A 281 1.32 9.96 -24.17
CA PRO A 281 1.18 11.18 -23.37
C PRO A 281 -0.29 11.55 -23.15
N GLY A 282 -0.71 11.60 -21.87
CA GLY A 282 -2.08 11.89 -21.47
C GLY A 282 -3.10 10.78 -21.66
N GLN A 283 -2.69 9.58 -22.05
CA GLN A 283 -3.58 8.42 -22.24
C GLN A 283 -3.10 7.23 -21.41
N HIS A 284 -3.93 6.80 -20.51
CA HIS A 284 -3.70 5.64 -19.67
C HIS A 284 -4.68 4.52 -20.02
N ARG A 285 -4.26 3.28 -19.79
CA ARG A 285 -5.09 2.09 -19.91
C ARG A 285 -5.07 1.33 -18.61
N PHE A 286 -6.23 1.11 -18.04
CA PHE A 286 -6.42 0.34 -16.83
C PHE A 286 -6.93 -1.05 -17.16
N GLU A 287 -6.08 -2.06 -16.98
CA GLU A 287 -6.38 -3.44 -17.33
C GLU A 287 -5.63 -4.44 -16.44
N PRO A 288 -6.12 -5.69 -16.32
CA PRO A 288 -5.34 -6.76 -15.73
C PRO A 288 -4.08 -7.01 -16.56
N THR A 289 -2.95 -7.18 -15.88
CA THR A 289 -1.65 -7.39 -16.54
C THR A 289 -0.78 -8.33 -15.72
N ALA A 290 0.23 -8.91 -16.35
CA ALA A 290 1.22 -9.71 -15.63
C ALA A 290 2.17 -8.80 -14.84
N PRO A 291 2.43 -9.07 -13.55
CA PRO A 291 3.49 -8.41 -12.83
C PRO A 291 4.88 -8.89 -13.30
N SER A 292 5.98 -8.41 -12.66
CA SER A 292 7.32 -8.91 -12.98
C SER A 292 7.47 -10.39 -12.67
N ALA A 293 8.45 -11.05 -13.28
CA ALA A 293 8.71 -12.48 -13.05
C ALA A 293 8.95 -12.77 -11.56
N GLU A 294 9.75 -11.94 -10.88
CA GLU A 294 10.01 -12.08 -9.44
C GLU A 294 8.73 -11.94 -8.59
N ALA A 295 7.81 -11.06 -8.99
CA ALA A 295 6.51 -10.89 -8.31
C ALA A 295 5.55 -12.08 -8.52
N CYS A 296 5.86 -12.99 -9.42
CA CYS A 296 5.13 -14.24 -9.69
C CYS A 296 5.80 -15.47 -9.09
N ASP A 297 6.95 -15.33 -8.42
CA ASP A 297 7.70 -16.46 -7.87
C ASP A 297 7.08 -16.95 -6.56
N PRO A 298 6.50 -18.15 -6.53
CA PRO A 298 5.82 -18.68 -5.35
C PRO A 298 6.78 -19.04 -4.21
N GLU A 299 8.03 -19.37 -4.50
CA GLU A 299 9.02 -19.72 -3.46
C GLU A 299 9.44 -18.45 -2.71
N THR A 300 9.75 -17.38 -3.44
CA THR A 300 10.04 -16.07 -2.86
C THR A 300 8.83 -15.52 -2.08
N ALA A 301 7.60 -15.71 -2.58
CA ALA A 301 6.39 -15.27 -1.90
C ALA A 301 6.21 -15.97 -0.54
N THR A 302 6.36 -17.29 -0.50
CA THR A 302 6.28 -18.08 0.74
C THR A 302 7.36 -17.69 1.74
N GLU A 303 8.60 -17.53 1.28
CA GLU A 303 9.71 -17.19 2.17
C GLU A 303 9.61 -15.74 2.68
N LEU A 304 9.22 -14.78 1.83
CA LEU A 304 8.94 -13.41 2.24
C LEU A 304 7.85 -13.37 3.31
N TRP A 305 6.75 -14.09 3.10
CA TRP A 305 5.64 -14.15 4.07
C TRP A 305 6.13 -14.66 5.42
N ARG A 306 6.84 -15.80 5.43
CA ARG A 306 7.36 -16.42 6.63
C ARG A 306 8.34 -15.52 7.40
N LEU A 307 9.27 -14.86 6.70
CA LEU A 307 10.25 -13.95 7.29
C LEU A 307 9.59 -12.69 7.82
N SER A 308 8.61 -12.15 7.09
CA SER A 308 7.85 -10.98 7.52
C SER A 308 7.02 -11.28 8.78
N ASP A 309 6.37 -12.45 8.83
CA ASP A 309 5.63 -12.91 10.02
C ASP A 309 6.55 -13.07 11.23
N HIS A 310 7.72 -13.68 11.03
CA HIS A 310 8.72 -13.82 12.09
C HIS A 310 9.22 -12.46 12.61
N LEU A 311 9.51 -11.53 11.70
CA LEU A 311 9.96 -10.18 12.09
C LEU A 311 8.87 -9.41 12.84
N ILE A 312 7.61 -9.52 12.41
CA ILE A 312 6.46 -8.93 13.11
C ILE A 312 6.33 -9.52 14.52
N ALA A 313 6.37 -10.85 14.63
CA ALA A 313 6.23 -11.53 15.91
C ALA A 313 7.36 -11.14 16.90
N THR A 314 8.61 -11.10 16.42
CA THR A 314 9.77 -10.66 17.22
C THR A 314 9.60 -9.19 17.66
N ALA A 315 9.22 -8.31 16.74
CA ALA A 315 9.04 -6.88 17.02
C ALA A 315 7.94 -6.58 18.04
N LEU A 316 6.90 -7.42 18.11
CA LEU A 316 5.84 -7.32 19.12
C LEU A 316 6.25 -7.94 20.46
N ALA A 317 7.06 -9.00 20.46
CA ALA A 317 7.52 -9.65 21.70
C ALA A 317 8.56 -8.82 22.46
N ASP A 318 9.44 -8.09 21.78
CA ASP A 318 10.51 -7.27 22.39
C ASP A 318 9.97 -6.04 23.16
N GLN A 319 8.66 -5.79 23.14
CA GLN A 319 7.99 -4.67 23.81
C GLN A 319 7.29 -5.07 25.12
N CYS A 320 7.19 -6.39 25.40
CA CYS A 320 6.68 -6.91 26.68
C CYS A 320 7.80 -7.07 27.70
#